data_1085eaf9726080476351d49acfe6ed53
#
_entry.id   1085eaf9726080476351d49acfe6ed53
#
_cell.length_a   1.000
_cell.length_b   1.000
_cell.length_c   1.000
_cell.angle_alpha   90.00
_cell.angle_beta   90.00
_cell.angle_gamma   90.00
#
_symmetry.space_group_name_H-M   'P 1'
#
loop_
_entity.id
_entity.type
_entity.pdbx_description
1 polymer ?
#
loop_
_entity_poly.entity_id
_entity_poly.type
_entity_poly.pdbx_seq_one_letter_code
_entity_poly.pdbx_strand_id
1 'polypeptide(L)'
;KLISNKYTPIRQWWTWDDENIIPDIKPNDLTNSNLGKIYGSSFENKLNKLNILMVGCGAIGCEWLKVLSVLNVGTSGNIYVTDPDHIEKSNLNRQFLFRSSHIGMSKSMVASKSIIEWNNNMNIIPFEYKVGSDCKDSNKKLFDGRNVIINALDNIKARKFVDELCLQKQLPLFESGTMGMKGNTQPVIPFVTETYSNTSDPEDEKSFPVCTIKNFPNQILHTIHWAKDDFDDFRRIFENINNYGKSKSYLNNLTSYEKQQAKEDIKYILMDNQINSWKDCARLSTDKFVDVYVNNILQLLDNFPKDSQNDDGSLFWSKGKKCPKAFNFDVNNSNCFDYILARTHLLARCCNLDDNFSEAELKDYLKDYKQKEYVIKKNVNFAKDDSELDKEKKSFEEIVLPNDLNISKEYEPQYFEKDDES
;
A
#
# COMPACT_ATOMS: atom_id res chain seq x y z
N LYS A 1 34.87 16.92 -10.04
CA LYS A 1 35.79 17.87 -9.50
C LYS A 1 35.13 19.20 -9.21
N LEU A 2 34.60 19.30 -8.04
CA LEU A 2 34.50 20.56 -7.33
C LEU A 2 35.93 21.12 -7.07
N ILE A 3 36.75 21.20 -8.09
CA ILE A 3 38.18 21.31 -7.85
C ILE A 3 38.80 22.53 -8.45
N SER A 4 38.08 23.28 -9.10
CA SER A 4 38.47 24.67 -9.31
C SER A 4 37.40 25.51 -8.66
N ASN A 5 37.73 26.49 -7.88
CA ASN A 5 36.85 27.46 -7.23
C ASN A 5 35.73 28.04 -8.15
N LYS A 6 35.31 27.33 -9.18
CA LYS A 6 34.21 27.62 -10.07
C LYS A 6 33.21 26.49 -9.94
N TYR A 7 32.05 26.83 -9.45
CA TYR A 7 30.87 25.99 -9.47
C TYR A 7 30.58 25.57 -10.91
N THR A 8 30.74 24.27 -11.18
CA THR A 8 30.42 23.69 -12.49
C THR A 8 29.05 23.08 -12.39
N PRO A 9 28.04 23.52 -13.15
CA PRO A 9 26.71 22.90 -13.12
C PRO A 9 26.78 21.39 -13.36
N ILE A 10 25.98 20.64 -12.64
CA ILE A 10 25.95 19.16 -12.73
C ILE A 10 25.85 18.67 -14.17
N ARG A 11 25.06 19.36 -15.02
CA ARG A 11 24.92 19.02 -16.45
C ARG A 11 26.26 19.04 -17.23
N GLN A 12 27.31 19.68 -16.75
CA GLN A 12 28.64 19.70 -17.37
C GLN A 12 29.48 18.49 -16.98
N TRP A 13 29.05 17.70 -16.03
CA TRP A 13 29.67 16.43 -15.68
C TRP A 13 29.40 15.33 -16.71
N TRP A 14 28.51 15.60 -17.64
CA TRP A 14 28.14 14.71 -18.73
C TRP A 14 28.96 14.97 -20.02
N THR A 15 29.86 15.93 -20.01
CA THR A 15 30.76 16.11 -21.14
C THR A 15 31.87 15.09 -21.03
N TRP A 16 31.77 14.10 -21.85
CA TRP A 16 32.69 12.98 -22.00
C TRP A 16 34.12 13.39 -22.40
N ASP A 17 34.30 14.66 -22.70
CA ASP A 17 35.55 15.24 -23.20
C ASP A 17 36.53 15.63 -22.10
N ASP A 18 36.16 15.55 -20.82
CA ASP A 18 37.07 15.86 -19.72
C ASP A 18 37.72 14.57 -19.18
N GLU A 19 38.76 14.12 -19.83
CA GLU A 19 39.54 12.94 -19.44
C GLU A 19 40.08 12.99 -18.00
N ASN A 20 40.08 14.19 -17.38
CA ASN A 20 40.48 14.36 -16.00
C ASN A 20 39.42 14.04 -14.98
N ILE A 21 38.12 13.98 -15.36
CA ILE A 21 37.04 13.66 -14.45
C ILE A 21 36.95 12.16 -14.20
N ILE A 22 37.18 11.34 -15.23
CA ILE A 22 37.15 9.87 -15.13
C ILE A 22 38.37 9.31 -15.87
N PRO A 23 39.52 9.35 -15.23
CA PRO A 23 40.78 9.02 -15.88
C PRO A 23 40.88 7.56 -16.37
N ASP A 24 40.00 6.69 -15.88
CA ASP A 24 39.97 5.26 -16.20
C ASP A 24 39.04 4.88 -17.34
N ILE A 25 38.28 5.83 -17.90
CA ILE A 25 37.39 5.55 -19.04
C ILE A 25 38.23 5.55 -20.31
N LYS A 26 38.50 4.37 -20.80
CA LYS A 26 39.13 4.13 -22.10
C LYS A 26 38.24 3.18 -22.88
N PRO A 27 37.43 3.68 -23.83
CA PRO A 27 36.67 2.82 -24.73
C PRO A 27 37.56 1.74 -25.35
N ASN A 28 37.05 0.53 -25.41
CA ASN A 28 37.80 -0.59 -25.95
C ASN A 28 36.91 -1.41 -26.89
N ASP A 29 37.14 -1.23 -28.19
CA ASP A 29 36.37 -1.92 -29.23
C ASP A 29 36.67 -3.43 -29.32
N LEU A 30 37.73 -3.90 -28.64
CA LEU A 30 38.10 -5.31 -28.62
C LEU A 30 37.31 -6.16 -27.62
N THR A 31 36.48 -5.52 -26.78
CA THR A 31 35.61 -6.25 -25.86
C THR A 31 34.28 -6.61 -26.52
N ASN A 32 33.69 -7.75 -26.12
CA ASN A 32 32.34 -8.13 -26.54
C ASN A 32 31.24 -7.45 -25.73
N SER A 33 31.60 -6.81 -24.62
CA SER A 33 30.68 -6.12 -23.74
C SER A 33 30.40 -4.68 -24.17
N ASN A 34 29.18 -4.27 -24.20
CA ASN A 34 28.80 -2.88 -24.48
C ASN A 34 29.34 -1.90 -23.42
N LEU A 35 29.37 -2.31 -22.14
CA LEU A 35 30.01 -1.52 -21.08
C LEU A 35 31.48 -1.32 -21.32
N GLY A 36 32.21 -2.40 -21.67
CA GLY A 36 33.60 -2.34 -21.97
C GLY A 36 33.93 -1.48 -23.21
N LYS A 37 33.06 -1.49 -24.23
CA LYS A 37 33.16 -0.62 -25.40
C LYS A 37 33.06 0.86 -25.06
N ILE A 38 32.13 1.22 -24.15
CA ILE A 38 31.84 2.61 -23.78
C ILE A 38 32.83 3.11 -22.71
N TYR A 39 33.00 2.33 -21.64
CA TYR A 39 33.72 2.75 -20.43
C TYR A 39 35.09 2.11 -20.24
N GLY A 40 35.45 1.18 -21.10
CA GLY A 40 36.70 0.44 -21.03
C GLY A 40 36.64 -0.78 -20.11
N SER A 41 37.50 -1.74 -20.41
CA SER A 41 37.57 -3.03 -19.69
C SER A 41 37.96 -2.87 -18.21
N SER A 42 38.75 -1.83 -17.89
CA SER A 42 39.14 -1.56 -16.49
C SER A 42 37.93 -1.22 -15.64
N PHE A 43 37.05 -0.38 -16.14
CA PHE A 43 35.81 0.00 -15.45
C PHE A 43 34.84 -1.19 -15.30
N GLU A 44 34.64 -1.95 -16.38
CA GLU A 44 33.84 -3.16 -16.39
C GLU A 44 34.34 -4.17 -15.35
N ASN A 45 35.65 -4.42 -15.31
CA ASN A 45 36.24 -5.31 -14.31
C ASN A 45 36.09 -4.84 -12.88
N LYS A 46 36.06 -3.52 -12.63
CA LYS A 46 35.73 -2.96 -11.30
C LYS A 46 34.28 -3.27 -10.92
N LEU A 47 33.32 -3.06 -11.84
CA LEU A 47 31.90 -3.36 -11.61
C LEU A 47 31.68 -4.84 -11.34
N ASN A 48 32.32 -5.72 -12.10
CA ASN A 48 32.18 -7.17 -11.93
C ASN A 48 32.63 -7.66 -10.55
N LYS A 49 33.61 -6.99 -9.93
CA LYS A 49 34.18 -7.35 -8.62
C LYS A 49 33.45 -6.75 -7.42
N LEU A 50 32.40 -5.97 -7.61
CA LEU A 50 31.68 -5.32 -6.52
C LEU A 50 31.00 -6.33 -5.60
N ASN A 51 31.09 -6.05 -4.30
CA ASN A 51 30.26 -6.66 -3.27
C ASN A 51 29.14 -5.67 -2.90
N ILE A 52 27.94 -5.95 -3.34
CA ILE A 52 26.80 -5.06 -3.20
C ILE A 52 25.84 -5.62 -2.15
N LEU A 53 25.33 -4.77 -1.26
CA LEU A 53 24.15 -5.09 -0.47
C LEU A 53 22.95 -4.36 -1.05
N MET A 54 21.91 -5.08 -1.39
CA MET A 54 20.60 -4.54 -1.71
C MET A 54 19.64 -4.78 -0.56
N VAL A 55 19.03 -3.69 -0.07
CA VAL A 55 18.06 -3.70 1.02
C VAL A 55 16.68 -3.45 0.45
N GLY A 56 15.82 -4.46 0.53
CA GLY A 56 14.48 -4.47 -0.05
C GLY A 56 14.42 -5.17 -1.41
N CYS A 57 13.41 -6.01 -1.58
CA CYS A 57 13.17 -6.82 -2.77
C CYS A 57 11.72 -6.68 -3.28
N GLY A 58 11.17 -5.47 -3.14
CA GLY A 58 9.89 -5.06 -3.70
C GLY A 58 9.99 -4.76 -5.21
N ALA A 59 9.12 -3.89 -5.73
CA ALA A 59 9.11 -3.53 -7.15
C ALA A 59 10.44 -2.91 -7.60
N ILE A 60 10.96 -1.92 -6.87
CA ILE A 60 12.24 -1.27 -7.16
C ILE A 60 13.39 -2.28 -7.05
N GLY A 61 13.38 -3.15 -6.03
CA GLY A 61 14.42 -4.18 -5.87
C GLY A 61 14.45 -5.17 -7.03
N CYS A 62 13.29 -5.56 -7.57
CA CYS A 62 13.18 -6.40 -8.76
C CYS A 62 13.85 -5.71 -9.99
N GLU A 63 13.59 -4.42 -10.17
CA GLU A 63 14.18 -3.64 -11.27
C GLU A 63 15.71 -3.49 -11.10
N TRP A 64 16.20 -3.21 -9.90
CA TRP A 64 17.62 -3.17 -9.62
C TRP A 64 18.31 -4.49 -9.94
N LEU A 65 17.77 -5.62 -9.47
CA LEU A 65 18.35 -6.94 -9.75
C LEU A 65 18.39 -7.24 -11.25
N LYS A 66 17.34 -6.88 -12.00
CA LYS A 66 17.32 -6.99 -13.45
C LYS A 66 18.47 -6.21 -14.08
N VAL A 67 18.62 -4.94 -13.74
CA VAL A 67 19.65 -4.07 -14.31
C VAL A 67 21.06 -4.57 -13.95
N LEU A 68 21.30 -4.93 -12.70
CA LEU A 68 22.60 -5.49 -12.26
C LEU A 68 22.95 -6.77 -13.02
N SER A 69 21.95 -7.62 -13.27
CA SER A 69 22.13 -8.87 -14.03
C SER A 69 22.45 -8.62 -15.51
N VAL A 70 21.74 -7.69 -16.16
CA VAL A 70 21.98 -7.33 -17.57
C VAL A 70 23.35 -6.69 -17.75
N LEU A 71 23.80 -5.90 -16.78
CA LEU A 71 25.11 -5.23 -16.81
C LEU A 71 26.25 -6.10 -16.28
N ASN A 72 26.00 -7.35 -15.86
CA ASN A 72 26.97 -8.26 -15.26
C ASN A 72 27.69 -7.68 -14.03
N VAL A 73 27.04 -6.82 -13.28
CA VAL A 73 27.62 -6.21 -12.07
C VAL A 73 27.70 -7.24 -10.95
N GLY A 74 28.85 -7.35 -10.29
CA GLY A 74 29.06 -8.27 -9.17
C GLY A 74 29.24 -9.74 -9.55
N THR A 75 29.45 -10.07 -10.83
CA THR A 75 29.62 -11.47 -11.29
C THR A 75 30.90 -12.13 -10.79
N SER A 76 31.95 -11.35 -10.50
CA SER A 76 33.21 -11.81 -9.85
C SER A 76 33.28 -11.39 -8.38
N GLY A 77 32.25 -10.71 -7.88
CA GLY A 77 32.00 -10.36 -6.49
C GLY A 77 30.75 -11.07 -5.98
N ASN A 78 29.95 -10.37 -5.18
CA ASN A 78 28.68 -10.90 -4.65
C ASN A 78 27.61 -9.82 -4.59
N ILE A 79 26.37 -10.19 -4.85
CA ILE A 79 25.20 -9.37 -4.55
C ILE A 79 24.46 -10.00 -3.37
N TYR A 80 24.43 -9.29 -2.26
CA TYR A 80 23.69 -9.68 -1.06
C TYR A 80 22.34 -9.00 -1.10
N VAL A 81 21.27 -9.78 -1.01
CA VAL A 81 19.88 -9.27 -1.05
C VAL A 81 19.20 -9.58 0.27
N THR A 82 18.65 -8.57 0.93
CA THR A 82 17.90 -8.79 2.17
C THR A 82 16.50 -8.21 2.08
N ASP A 83 15.52 -9.04 2.43
CA ASP A 83 14.10 -8.67 2.57
C ASP A 83 13.43 -9.64 3.54
N PRO A 84 12.81 -9.19 4.64
CA PRO A 84 12.16 -10.06 5.62
C PRO A 84 10.77 -10.55 5.17
N ASP A 85 10.22 -9.98 4.09
CA ASP A 85 8.84 -10.22 3.69
C ASP A 85 8.68 -11.48 2.85
N HIS A 86 7.45 -11.97 2.84
CA HIS A 86 6.99 -13.03 1.97
C HIS A 86 6.14 -12.47 0.83
N ILE A 87 6.06 -13.23 -0.26
CA ILE A 87 5.32 -12.84 -1.47
C ILE A 87 3.83 -12.99 -1.22
N GLU A 88 3.09 -11.92 -1.51
CA GLU A 88 1.63 -11.87 -1.46
C GLU A 88 1.04 -11.75 -2.87
N LYS A 89 -0.24 -12.10 -3.02
CA LYS A 89 -0.96 -11.98 -4.30
C LYS A 89 -0.93 -10.54 -4.83
N SER A 90 -1.08 -9.56 -3.93
CA SER A 90 -1.02 -8.12 -4.22
C SER A 90 0.33 -7.63 -4.76
N ASN A 91 1.39 -8.43 -4.66
CA ASN A 91 2.71 -8.04 -5.16
C ASN A 91 2.90 -8.36 -6.65
N LEU A 92 2.11 -9.28 -7.20
CA LEU A 92 2.34 -9.86 -8.52
C LEU A 92 2.11 -8.89 -9.68
N ASN A 93 1.36 -7.84 -9.46
CA ASN A 93 1.07 -6.80 -10.44
C ASN A 93 2.28 -5.91 -10.78
N ARG A 94 3.26 -5.79 -9.86
CA ARG A 94 4.42 -4.89 -10.02
C ARG A 94 5.78 -5.52 -9.68
N GLN A 95 5.84 -6.62 -8.95
CA GLN A 95 7.07 -7.33 -8.59
C GLN A 95 7.30 -8.48 -9.56
N PHE A 96 7.74 -8.16 -10.76
CA PHE A 96 7.71 -9.04 -11.93
C PHE A 96 8.59 -10.30 -11.83
N LEU A 97 9.50 -10.39 -10.86
CA LEU A 97 10.27 -11.61 -10.60
C LEU A 97 9.43 -12.73 -9.94
N PHE A 98 8.25 -12.40 -9.45
CA PHE A 98 7.38 -13.33 -8.74
C PHE A 98 6.27 -13.90 -9.62
N ARG A 99 5.75 -15.07 -9.24
CA ARG A 99 4.64 -15.77 -9.91
C ARG A 99 3.65 -16.27 -8.85
N SER A 100 2.44 -16.61 -9.26
CA SER A 100 1.40 -17.12 -8.35
C SER A 100 1.86 -18.35 -7.54
N SER A 101 2.70 -19.21 -8.11
CA SER A 101 3.30 -20.34 -7.41
C SER A 101 4.28 -19.97 -6.30
N HIS A 102 4.70 -18.72 -6.23
CA HIS A 102 5.65 -18.22 -5.24
C HIS A 102 4.97 -17.56 -4.02
N ILE A 103 3.63 -17.44 -4.02
CA ILE A 103 2.90 -16.84 -2.90
C ILE A 103 3.23 -17.58 -1.59
N GLY A 104 3.55 -16.83 -0.55
CA GLY A 104 3.98 -17.34 0.75
C GLY A 104 5.47 -17.66 0.87
N MET A 105 6.24 -17.59 -0.23
CA MET A 105 7.69 -17.77 -0.21
C MET A 105 8.41 -16.45 0.07
N SER A 106 9.65 -16.53 0.54
CA SER A 106 10.50 -15.37 0.81
C SER A 106 10.80 -14.57 -0.46
N LYS A 107 10.62 -13.25 -0.40
CA LYS A 107 10.91 -12.34 -1.52
C LYS A 107 12.37 -12.41 -1.95
N SER A 108 13.31 -12.33 -1.00
CA SER A 108 14.76 -12.34 -1.29
C SER A 108 15.22 -13.65 -1.91
N MET A 109 14.71 -14.79 -1.41
CA MET A 109 15.06 -16.11 -1.93
C MET A 109 14.57 -16.31 -3.36
N VAL A 110 13.30 -15.98 -3.62
CA VAL A 110 12.70 -16.17 -4.95
C VAL A 110 13.31 -15.22 -5.97
N ALA A 111 13.51 -13.95 -5.63
CA ALA A 111 14.12 -12.98 -6.54
C ALA A 111 15.54 -13.40 -6.92
N SER A 112 16.34 -13.83 -5.95
CA SER A 112 17.71 -14.31 -6.19
C SER A 112 17.73 -15.51 -7.15
N LYS A 113 16.84 -16.48 -6.92
CA LYS A 113 16.72 -17.66 -7.78
C LYS A 113 16.31 -17.27 -9.21
N SER A 114 15.29 -16.42 -9.35
CA SER A 114 14.80 -15.97 -10.66
C SER A 114 15.88 -15.25 -11.47
N ILE A 115 16.72 -14.45 -10.83
CA ILE A 115 17.83 -13.77 -11.52
C ILE A 115 18.94 -14.74 -11.91
N ILE A 116 19.30 -15.69 -11.06
CA ILE A 116 20.31 -16.71 -11.38
C ILE A 116 19.84 -17.58 -12.56
N GLU A 117 18.54 -17.85 -12.68
CA GLU A 117 17.98 -18.54 -13.85
C GLU A 117 18.13 -17.74 -15.16
N TRP A 118 18.12 -16.40 -15.10
CA TRP A 118 18.34 -15.54 -16.26
C TRP A 118 19.80 -15.36 -16.61
N ASN A 119 20.65 -15.22 -15.59
CA ASN A 119 22.09 -15.05 -15.73
C ASN A 119 22.81 -15.89 -14.67
N ASN A 120 23.27 -17.05 -15.09
CA ASN A 120 23.93 -18.02 -14.22
C ASN A 120 25.34 -17.58 -13.75
N ASN A 121 25.89 -16.49 -14.30
CA ASN A 121 27.13 -15.90 -13.83
C ASN A 121 26.95 -15.03 -12.58
N MET A 122 25.71 -14.71 -12.22
CA MET A 122 25.43 -13.89 -11.05
C MET A 122 25.64 -14.68 -9.76
N ASN A 123 26.34 -14.07 -8.82
CA ASN A 123 26.55 -14.61 -7.49
C ASN A 123 25.68 -13.84 -6.48
N ILE A 124 24.46 -14.34 -6.21
CA ILE A 124 23.47 -13.67 -5.37
C ILE A 124 23.25 -14.48 -4.09
N ILE A 125 23.37 -13.81 -2.95
CA ILE A 125 23.24 -14.40 -1.62
C ILE A 125 22.04 -13.76 -0.91
N PRO A 126 20.92 -14.47 -0.81
CA PRO A 126 19.72 -13.96 -0.16
C PRO A 126 19.76 -14.07 1.36
N PHE A 127 19.14 -13.10 2.03
CA PHE A 127 18.87 -13.08 3.46
C PHE A 127 17.43 -12.65 3.75
N GLU A 128 16.88 -13.13 4.85
CA GLU A 128 15.57 -12.74 5.37
C GLU A 128 15.70 -11.82 6.59
N TYR A 129 16.75 -11.00 6.61
CA TYR A 129 17.01 -10.13 7.76
C TYR A 129 16.34 -8.77 7.57
N LYS A 130 15.65 -8.35 8.62
CA LYS A 130 15.22 -6.97 8.74
C LYS A 130 16.41 -6.06 9.03
N VAL A 131 16.45 -4.91 8.38
CA VAL A 131 17.43 -3.83 8.64
C VAL A 131 16.74 -2.77 9.51
N GLY A 132 17.40 -2.42 10.62
CA GLY A 132 16.86 -1.43 11.56
C GLY A 132 17.71 -1.27 12.81
N SER A 133 17.41 -0.25 13.63
CA SER A 133 18.14 0.08 14.86
C SER A 133 18.19 -1.08 15.86
N ASP A 134 17.16 -1.90 15.86
CA ASP A 134 16.98 -3.01 16.80
C ASP A 134 17.71 -4.30 16.37
N CYS A 135 18.32 -4.29 15.15
CA CYS A 135 18.87 -5.47 14.49
C CYS A 135 20.41 -5.42 14.40
N LYS A 136 21.12 -5.13 15.50
CA LYS A 136 22.56 -4.87 15.50
C LYS A 136 23.41 -5.99 14.87
N ASP A 137 23.14 -7.26 15.19
CA ASP A 137 23.91 -8.39 14.68
C ASP A 137 23.66 -8.64 13.19
N SER A 138 22.41 -8.52 12.75
CA SER A 138 22.05 -8.61 11.33
C SER A 138 22.67 -7.47 10.54
N ASN A 139 22.59 -6.23 11.02
CA ASN A 139 23.19 -5.08 10.38
C ASN A 139 24.70 -5.25 10.21
N LYS A 140 25.43 -5.68 11.24
CA LYS A 140 26.86 -5.94 11.11
C LYS A 140 27.14 -6.98 10.01
N LYS A 141 26.44 -8.10 10.04
CA LYS A 141 26.62 -9.20 9.10
C LYS A 141 26.31 -8.78 7.64
N LEU A 142 25.31 -7.92 7.46
CA LEU A 142 24.91 -7.45 6.15
C LEU A 142 25.86 -6.39 5.57
N PHE A 143 26.28 -5.41 6.34
CA PHE A 143 27.00 -4.23 5.84
C PHE A 143 28.53 -4.39 5.83
N ASP A 144 29.11 -5.28 6.62
CA ASP A 144 30.58 -5.45 6.66
C ASP A 144 31.09 -6.09 5.36
N GLY A 145 32.17 -5.49 4.82
CA GLY A 145 32.83 -5.98 3.60
C GLY A 145 32.07 -5.66 2.29
N ARG A 146 31.14 -4.71 2.30
CA ARG A 146 30.45 -4.23 1.10
C ARG A 146 31.18 -3.05 0.48
N ASN A 147 31.03 -2.90 -0.83
CA ASN A 147 31.56 -1.77 -1.59
C ASN A 147 30.50 -0.70 -1.84
N VAL A 148 29.23 -1.13 -1.98
CA VAL A 148 28.11 -0.27 -2.34
C VAL A 148 26.84 -0.83 -1.69
N ILE A 149 25.97 0.06 -1.26
CA ILE A 149 24.64 -0.26 -0.75
C ILE A 149 23.59 0.26 -1.73
N ILE A 150 22.56 -0.53 -2.00
CA ILE A 150 21.39 -0.13 -2.78
C ILE A 150 20.17 -0.23 -1.87
N ASN A 151 19.43 0.86 -1.77
CA ASN A 151 18.25 0.96 -0.93
C ASN A 151 16.99 0.97 -1.81
N ALA A 152 16.14 -0.03 -1.62
CA ALA A 152 14.87 -0.22 -2.33
C ALA A 152 13.71 -0.40 -1.34
N LEU A 153 13.73 0.40 -0.27
CA LEU A 153 12.76 0.38 0.82
C LEU A 153 11.62 1.36 0.56
N ASP A 154 10.45 1.06 1.09
CA ASP A 154 9.24 1.89 1.06
C ASP A 154 9.00 2.69 2.35
N ASN A 155 9.85 2.52 3.37
CA ASN A 155 9.69 3.10 4.69
C ASN A 155 10.79 4.16 4.96
N ILE A 156 10.39 5.41 5.15
CA ILE A 156 11.29 6.54 5.38
C ILE A 156 12.22 6.34 6.59
N LYS A 157 11.72 5.75 7.69
CA LYS A 157 12.54 5.50 8.88
C LYS A 157 13.67 4.51 8.60
N ALA A 158 13.36 3.44 7.87
CA ALA A 158 14.35 2.45 7.48
C ALA A 158 15.36 3.04 6.47
N ARG A 159 14.90 3.87 5.51
CA ARG A 159 15.76 4.57 4.54
C ARG A 159 16.75 5.48 5.26
N LYS A 160 16.30 6.32 6.18
CA LYS A 160 17.16 7.20 7.01
C LYS A 160 18.15 6.40 7.84
N PHE A 161 17.72 5.29 8.44
CA PHE A 161 18.60 4.42 9.20
C PHE A 161 19.73 3.82 8.33
N VAL A 162 19.40 3.35 7.11
CA VAL A 162 20.41 2.84 6.18
C VAL A 162 21.38 3.94 5.75
N ASP A 163 20.89 5.15 5.47
CA ASP A 163 21.69 6.32 5.12
C ASP A 163 22.69 6.67 6.24
N GLU A 164 22.23 6.76 7.48
CA GLU A 164 23.09 7.00 8.65
C GLU A 164 24.15 5.91 8.82
N LEU A 165 23.76 4.66 8.63
CA LEU A 165 24.70 3.53 8.76
C LEU A 165 25.74 3.53 7.63
N CYS A 166 25.34 3.90 6.41
CA CYS A 166 26.25 4.07 5.29
C CYS A 166 27.25 5.19 5.52
N LEU A 167 26.82 6.32 6.10
CA LEU A 167 27.71 7.41 6.49
C LEU A 167 28.73 6.96 7.56
N GLN A 168 28.27 6.28 8.62
CA GLN A 168 29.14 5.80 9.67
C GLN A 168 30.20 4.82 9.16
N LYS A 169 29.84 3.98 8.18
CA LYS A 169 30.72 2.98 7.58
C LYS A 169 31.46 3.50 6.34
N GLN A 170 31.21 4.73 5.92
CA GLN A 170 31.79 5.36 4.72
C GLN A 170 31.49 4.56 3.45
N LEU A 171 30.28 4.00 3.33
CA LEU A 171 29.82 3.22 2.19
C LEU A 171 28.96 4.09 1.25
N PRO A 172 29.24 4.07 -0.06
CA PRO A 172 28.34 4.65 -1.04
C PRO A 172 26.96 4.00 -0.99
N LEU A 173 25.92 4.84 -1.09
CA LEU A 173 24.52 4.42 -1.10
C LEU A 173 23.83 4.90 -2.39
N PHE A 174 23.12 4.02 -3.05
CA PHE A 174 22.12 4.37 -4.04
C PHE A 174 20.74 4.28 -3.40
N GLU A 175 20.21 5.44 -3.06
CA GLU A 175 18.86 5.56 -2.55
C GLU A 175 17.87 5.60 -3.72
N SER A 176 16.75 4.90 -3.61
CA SER A 176 15.71 4.89 -4.63
C SER A 176 14.33 4.74 -4.03
N GLY A 177 13.38 5.50 -4.55
CA GLY A 177 12.00 5.52 -4.08
C GLY A 177 11.02 5.91 -5.16
N THR A 178 9.75 5.62 -4.91
CA THR A 178 8.63 6.02 -5.77
C THR A 178 7.56 6.69 -4.93
N MET A 179 6.85 7.63 -5.54
CA MET A 179 5.66 8.26 -5.01
C MET A 179 4.64 8.39 -6.16
N GLY A 180 3.70 7.46 -6.23
CA GLY A 180 2.80 7.31 -7.37
C GLY A 180 3.59 7.15 -8.66
N MET A 181 3.32 8.00 -9.65
CA MET A 181 3.99 7.99 -10.96
C MET A 181 5.39 8.63 -10.96
N LYS A 182 5.84 9.19 -9.85
CA LYS A 182 7.16 9.84 -9.74
C LYS A 182 8.16 8.87 -9.12
N GLY A 183 9.33 8.75 -9.77
CA GLY A 183 10.48 8.02 -9.22
C GLY A 183 11.58 8.99 -8.81
N ASN A 184 12.32 8.66 -7.78
CA ASN A 184 13.49 9.38 -7.32
C ASN A 184 14.67 8.42 -7.14
N THR A 185 15.86 8.88 -7.54
CA THR A 185 17.12 8.19 -7.29
C THR A 185 18.14 9.21 -6.82
N GLN A 186 18.81 8.90 -5.71
CA GLN A 186 19.85 9.75 -5.14
C GLN A 186 21.11 8.92 -4.85
N PRO A 187 22.22 9.17 -5.53
CA PRO A 187 23.50 8.63 -5.12
C PRO A 187 24.04 9.43 -3.92
N VAL A 188 24.34 8.73 -2.84
CA VAL A 188 24.95 9.29 -1.63
C VAL A 188 26.38 8.76 -1.55
N ILE A 189 27.35 9.63 -1.73
CA ILE A 189 28.78 9.31 -1.63
C ILE A 189 29.32 10.07 -0.42
N PRO A 190 29.78 9.37 0.62
CA PRO A 190 30.28 10.00 1.84
C PRO A 190 31.35 11.05 1.52
N PHE A 191 31.26 12.22 2.13
CA PHE A 191 32.13 13.39 1.96
C PHE A 191 32.05 14.09 0.59
N VAL A 192 31.22 13.63 -0.34
CA VAL A 192 31.11 14.17 -1.70
C VAL A 192 29.74 14.75 -2.00
N THR A 193 28.67 14.04 -1.63
CA THR A 193 27.29 14.45 -1.89
C THR A 193 26.53 14.72 -0.59
N GLU A 194 25.36 15.35 -0.70
CA GLU A 194 24.39 15.40 0.40
C GLU A 194 23.89 13.99 0.74
N THR A 195 23.48 13.82 1.99
CA THR A 195 22.89 12.59 2.49
C THR A 195 21.38 12.57 2.21
N TYR A 196 20.83 11.39 2.14
CA TYR A 196 19.37 11.25 2.00
C TYR A 196 18.62 11.88 3.19
N SER A 197 19.15 11.74 4.39
CA SER A 197 18.55 12.29 5.61
C SER A 197 18.44 13.82 5.64
N ASN A 198 19.28 14.51 4.86
CA ASN A 198 19.26 15.99 4.72
C ASN A 198 18.31 16.45 3.61
N THR A 199 17.87 15.56 2.74
CA THR A 199 16.85 15.91 1.75
C THR A 199 15.47 15.82 2.39
N SER A 200 14.61 16.76 2.07
CA SER A 200 13.20 16.66 2.45
C SER A 200 12.51 15.74 1.45
N ASP A 201 12.15 14.54 1.90
CA ASP A 201 11.08 13.85 1.22
C ASP A 201 9.86 14.77 1.15
N PRO A 202 9.03 14.67 0.10
CA PRO A 202 7.73 15.28 0.15
C PRO A 202 7.10 14.87 1.48
N GLU A 203 6.60 15.84 2.24
CA GLU A 203 5.83 15.52 3.45
C GLU A 203 4.86 14.42 3.10
N ASP A 204 4.81 13.35 3.90
CA ASP A 204 3.74 12.36 3.80
C ASP A 204 2.45 13.15 3.63
N GLU A 205 1.68 12.84 2.57
CA GLU A 205 0.43 13.53 2.31
C GLU A 205 -0.27 13.67 3.64
N LYS A 206 -0.50 14.92 4.07
CA LYS A 206 -1.07 15.21 5.39
C LYS A 206 -2.24 14.27 5.55
N SER A 207 -2.14 13.35 6.49
CA SER A 207 -3.24 12.44 6.77
C SER A 207 -4.46 13.32 7.04
N PHE A 208 -5.44 13.25 6.17
CA PHE A 208 -6.64 14.05 6.34
C PHE A 208 -7.26 13.67 7.67
N PRO A 209 -7.78 14.64 8.43
CA PRO A 209 -8.48 14.35 9.66
C PRO A 209 -9.55 13.27 9.42
N VAL A 210 -9.56 12.24 10.24
CA VAL A 210 -10.50 11.11 10.10
C VAL A 210 -11.94 11.59 10.09
N CYS A 211 -12.28 12.61 10.91
CA CYS A 211 -13.59 13.24 10.91
C CYS A 211 -13.94 13.89 9.56
N THR A 212 -12.95 14.46 8.85
CA THR A 212 -13.16 15.05 7.51
C THR A 212 -13.47 13.97 6.49
N ILE A 213 -12.72 12.86 6.49
CA ILE A 213 -12.98 11.73 5.59
C ILE A 213 -14.35 11.14 5.86
N LYS A 214 -14.67 10.86 7.12
CA LYS A 214 -15.91 10.18 7.50
C LYS A 214 -17.17 11.05 7.35
N ASN A 215 -17.13 12.31 7.79
CA ASN A 215 -18.34 13.11 7.97
C ASN A 215 -18.43 14.30 7.01
N PHE A 216 -17.31 14.87 6.57
CA PHE A 216 -17.27 16.14 5.84
C PHE A 216 -16.35 16.10 4.61
N PRO A 217 -16.38 15.06 3.75
CA PRO A 217 -15.54 15.00 2.58
C PRO A 217 -15.88 16.15 1.62
N ASN A 218 -14.86 16.90 1.16
CA ASN A 218 -15.07 18.08 0.32
C ASN A 218 -14.08 18.18 -0.86
N GLN A 219 -13.13 17.23 -0.96
CA GLN A 219 -12.17 17.09 -2.04
C GLN A 219 -12.21 15.67 -2.59
N ILE A 220 -11.77 15.50 -3.84
CA ILE A 220 -11.72 14.19 -4.49
C ILE A 220 -10.87 13.19 -3.68
N LEU A 221 -9.75 13.64 -3.11
CA LEU A 221 -8.90 12.79 -2.28
C LEU A 221 -9.63 12.26 -1.04
N HIS A 222 -10.47 13.07 -0.40
CA HIS A 222 -11.27 12.62 0.75
C HIS A 222 -12.24 11.50 0.35
N THR A 223 -12.85 11.60 -0.84
CA THR A 223 -13.79 10.58 -1.33
C THR A 223 -13.07 9.29 -1.72
N ILE A 224 -11.85 9.38 -2.27
CA ILE A 224 -11.03 8.23 -2.58
C ILE A 224 -10.60 7.52 -1.28
N HIS A 225 -10.10 8.25 -0.28
CA HIS A 225 -9.77 7.67 1.03
C HIS A 225 -10.98 7.02 1.69
N TRP A 226 -12.13 7.69 1.65
CA TRP A 226 -13.37 7.13 2.17
C TRP A 226 -13.76 5.82 1.48
N ALA A 227 -13.67 5.77 0.15
CA ALA A 227 -13.98 4.58 -0.63
C ALA A 227 -13.02 3.43 -0.33
N LYS A 228 -11.73 3.75 -0.15
CA LYS A 228 -10.72 2.78 0.26
C LYS A 228 -11.00 2.21 1.66
N ASP A 229 -11.33 3.07 2.62
CA ASP A 229 -11.67 2.66 3.98
C ASP A 229 -12.93 1.76 3.98
N ASP A 230 -13.97 2.11 3.20
CA ASP A 230 -15.20 1.27 3.07
C ASP A 230 -14.88 -0.09 2.43
N PHE A 231 -13.95 -0.14 1.47
CA PHE A 231 -13.50 -1.38 0.87
C PHE A 231 -12.66 -2.23 1.84
N ASP A 232 -11.76 -1.62 2.60
CA ASP A 232 -10.95 -2.32 3.60
C ASP A 232 -11.83 -2.87 4.73
N ASP A 233 -12.84 -2.12 5.18
CA ASP A 233 -13.85 -2.58 6.11
C ASP A 233 -14.66 -3.76 5.55
N PHE A 234 -15.05 -3.70 4.28
CA PHE A 234 -15.73 -4.78 3.58
C PHE A 234 -14.89 -6.06 3.55
N ARG A 235 -13.60 -5.96 3.20
CA ARG A 235 -12.66 -7.09 3.16
C ARG A 235 -12.48 -7.69 4.55
N ARG A 236 -12.25 -6.88 5.57
CA ARG A 236 -12.05 -7.29 6.97
C ARG A 236 -13.18 -8.19 7.48
N ILE A 237 -14.43 -7.94 7.07
CA ILE A 237 -15.57 -8.76 7.47
C ILE A 237 -15.31 -10.23 7.14
N PHE A 238 -14.90 -10.52 5.93
CA PHE A 238 -14.67 -11.90 5.48
C PHE A 238 -13.39 -12.50 6.04
N GLU A 239 -12.36 -11.70 6.24
CA GLU A 239 -11.13 -12.13 6.94
C GLU A 239 -11.44 -12.54 8.39
N ASN A 240 -12.23 -11.75 9.11
CA ASN A 240 -12.65 -12.06 10.48
C ASN A 240 -13.46 -13.37 10.55
N ILE A 241 -14.37 -13.58 9.61
CA ILE A 241 -15.17 -14.81 9.55
C ILE A 241 -14.27 -16.03 9.29
N ASN A 242 -13.37 -15.96 8.31
CA ASN A 242 -12.45 -17.04 7.98
C ASN A 242 -11.52 -17.37 9.14
N ASN A 243 -10.96 -16.35 9.80
CA ASN A 243 -10.05 -16.54 10.93
C ASN A 243 -10.76 -17.17 12.14
N TYR A 244 -12.00 -16.74 12.41
CA TYR A 244 -12.83 -17.36 13.43
C TYR A 244 -13.21 -18.81 13.08
N GLY A 245 -13.47 -19.11 11.80
CA GLY A 245 -13.75 -20.45 11.31
C GLY A 245 -12.55 -21.39 11.47
N LYS A 246 -11.34 -20.90 11.22
CA LYS A 246 -10.09 -21.65 11.43
C LYS A 246 -9.83 -21.94 12.92
N SER A 247 -10.07 -20.97 13.78
CA SER A 247 -9.93 -21.14 15.23
C SER A 247 -10.78 -20.15 16.02
N LYS A 248 -11.66 -20.64 16.86
CA LYS A 248 -12.45 -19.81 17.79
C LYS A 248 -11.55 -19.01 18.76
N SER A 249 -10.33 -19.49 19.02
CA SER A 249 -9.34 -18.76 19.85
C SER A 249 -8.79 -17.50 19.19
N TYR A 250 -9.05 -17.28 17.90
CA TYR A 250 -8.70 -16.04 17.18
C TYR A 250 -9.11 -14.79 17.93
N LEU A 251 -10.34 -14.75 18.47
CA LEU A 251 -10.84 -13.62 19.22
C LEU A 251 -10.09 -13.30 20.52
N ASN A 252 -9.31 -14.25 21.05
CA ASN A 252 -8.55 -14.05 22.29
C ASN A 252 -7.24 -13.29 22.04
N ASN A 253 -6.77 -13.27 20.78
CA ASN A 253 -5.53 -12.60 20.38
C ASN A 253 -5.76 -11.16 19.93
N LEU A 254 -7.01 -10.71 19.87
CA LEU A 254 -7.40 -9.36 19.45
C LEU A 254 -7.50 -8.42 20.64
N THR A 255 -7.25 -7.14 20.39
CA THR A 255 -7.57 -6.07 21.35
C THR A 255 -9.09 -6.02 21.62
N SER A 256 -9.50 -5.38 22.69
CA SER A 256 -10.93 -5.28 23.06
C SER A 256 -11.78 -4.67 21.93
N TYR A 257 -11.25 -3.68 21.24
CA TYR A 257 -11.91 -3.02 20.11
C TYR A 257 -12.02 -3.95 18.90
N GLU A 258 -10.92 -4.55 18.47
CA GLU A 258 -10.88 -5.48 17.32
C GLU A 258 -11.75 -6.71 17.56
N LYS A 259 -11.77 -7.22 18.80
CA LYS A 259 -12.61 -8.33 19.20
C LYS A 259 -14.09 -8.02 19.06
N GLN A 260 -14.50 -6.83 19.49
CA GLN A 260 -15.88 -6.39 19.35
C GLN A 260 -16.27 -6.25 17.88
N GLN A 261 -15.41 -5.62 17.09
CA GLN A 261 -15.62 -5.44 15.65
C GLN A 261 -15.70 -6.79 14.92
N ALA A 262 -14.81 -7.73 15.24
CA ALA A 262 -14.86 -9.07 14.66
C ALA A 262 -16.16 -9.81 15.02
N LYS A 263 -16.66 -9.65 16.24
CA LYS A 263 -17.96 -10.22 16.64
C LYS A 263 -19.14 -9.59 15.88
N GLU A 264 -19.11 -8.27 15.67
CA GLU A 264 -20.10 -7.57 14.85
C GLU A 264 -20.11 -8.08 13.40
N ASP A 265 -18.94 -8.21 12.79
CA ASP A 265 -18.76 -8.71 11.44
C ASP A 265 -19.31 -10.14 11.28
N ILE A 266 -18.95 -11.02 12.21
CA ILE A 266 -19.41 -12.42 12.25
C ILE A 266 -20.94 -12.48 12.42
N LYS A 267 -21.48 -11.73 13.36
CA LYS A 267 -22.91 -11.66 13.60
C LYS A 267 -23.66 -11.16 12.38
N TYR A 268 -23.18 -10.08 11.77
CA TYR A 268 -23.80 -9.44 10.62
C TYR A 268 -23.98 -10.40 9.43
N ILE A 269 -22.96 -11.19 9.08
CA ILE A 269 -23.05 -12.08 7.92
C ILE A 269 -23.68 -13.43 8.26
N LEU A 270 -23.33 -14.04 9.41
CA LEU A 270 -23.71 -15.42 9.69
C LEU A 270 -25.05 -15.55 10.44
N MET A 271 -25.43 -14.52 11.19
CA MET A 271 -26.63 -14.56 12.01
C MET A 271 -27.75 -13.67 11.46
N ASP A 272 -27.43 -12.41 11.16
CA ASP A 272 -28.43 -11.42 10.77
C ASP A 272 -28.77 -11.47 9.28
N ASN A 273 -27.79 -11.87 8.43
CA ASN A 273 -27.91 -11.83 6.98
C ASN A 273 -27.37 -13.11 6.32
N GLN A 274 -28.17 -14.17 6.31
CA GLN A 274 -27.78 -15.39 5.59
C GLN A 274 -27.78 -15.14 4.08
N ILE A 275 -26.56 -15.21 3.47
CA ILE A 275 -26.34 -14.92 2.06
C ILE A 275 -26.28 -16.24 1.28
N ASN A 276 -27.31 -16.53 0.49
CA ASN A 276 -27.45 -17.78 -0.27
C ASN A 276 -27.51 -17.55 -1.78
N SER A 277 -27.71 -16.33 -2.24
CA SER A 277 -27.87 -16.00 -3.66
C SER A 277 -27.38 -14.58 -3.96
N TRP A 278 -27.15 -14.27 -5.25
CA TRP A 278 -26.84 -12.91 -5.70
C TRP A 278 -27.96 -11.90 -5.33
N LYS A 279 -29.21 -12.36 -5.18
CA LYS A 279 -30.33 -11.50 -4.77
C LYS A 279 -30.19 -11.02 -3.33
N ASP A 280 -29.67 -11.89 -2.44
CA ASP A 280 -29.34 -11.48 -1.07
C ASP A 280 -28.21 -10.46 -1.07
N CYS A 281 -27.20 -10.66 -1.93
CA CYS A 281 -26.12 -9.69 -2.13
C CYS A 281 -26.66 -8.35 -2.63
N ALA A 282 -27.57 -8.35 -3.60
CA ALA A 282 -28.18 -7.15 -4.14
C ALA A 282 -29.00 -6.38 -3.07
N ARG A 283 -29.79 -7.11 -2.27
CA ARG A 283 -30.53 -6.53 -1.15
C ARG A 283 -29.58 -5.84 -0.16
N LEU A 284 -28.53 -6.55 0.29
CA LEU A 284 -27.57 -5.99 1.25
C LEU A 284 -26.78 -4.81 0.68
N SER A 285 -26.45 -4.86 -0.61
CA SER A 285 -25.77 -3.76 -1.29
C SER A 285 -26.66 -2.52 -1.37
N THR A 286 -27.96 -2.72 -1.59
CA THR A 286 -28.95 -1.65 -1.63
C THR A 286 -29.21 -1.08 -0.24
N ASP A 287 -29.34 -1.94 0.78
CA ASP A 287 -29.47 -1.52 2.17
C ASP A 287 -28.25 -0.68 2.60
N LYS A 288 -27.05 -1.09 2.24
CA LYS A 288 -25.81 -0.33 2.51
C LYS A 288 -25.80 1.02 1.79
N PHE A 289 -26.23 1.07 0.52
CA PHE A 289 -26.35 2.33 -0.22
C PHE A 289 -27.29 3.30 0.49
N VAL A 290 -28.45 2.80 0.91
CA VAL A 290 -29.44 3.60 1.64
C VAL A 290 -28.88 4.09 2.98
N ASP A 291 -28.19 3.23 3.71
CA ASP A 291 -27.57 3.63 4.98
C ASP A 291 -26.54 4.75 4.80
N VAL A 292 -25.64 4.61 3.83
CA VAL A 292 -24.55 5.56 3.62
C VAL A 292 -25.02 6.87 3.01
N TYR A 293 -25.80 6.81 1.93
CA TYR A 293 -26.10 7.98 1.11
C TYR A 293 -27.47 8.61 1.40
N VAL A 294 -28.29 7.96 2.22
CA VAL A 294 -29.59 8.49 2.65
C VAL A 294 -29.61 8.66 4.16
N ASN A 295 -29.59 7.57 4.94
CA ASN A 295 -29.83 7.58 6.37
C ASN A 295 -28.79 8.40 7.14
N ASN A 296 -27.50 8.15 6.87
CA ASN A 296 -26.40 8.87 7.52
C ASN A 296 -26.42 10.36 7.17
N ILE A 297 -26.79 10.69 5.92
CA ILE A 297 -26.87 12.10 5.51
C ILE A 297 -28.07 12.79 6.17
N LEU A 298 -29.23 12.12 6.30
CA LEU A 298 -30.37 12.65 7.02
C LEU A 298 -30.03 12.88 8.50
N GLN A 299 -29.34 11.93 9.13
CA GLN A 299 -28.88 12.05 10.52
C GLN A 299 -27.88 13.20 10.69
N LEU A 300 -26.95 13.35 9.74
CA LEU A 300 -25.98 14.43 9.75
C LEU A 300 -26.63 15.81 9.62
N LEU A 301 -27.64 15.92 8.74
CA LEU A 301 -28.38 17.17 8.54
C LEU A 301 -29.33 17.51 9.70
N ASP A 302 -29.78 16.53 10.48
CA ASP A 302 -30.48 16.77 11.72
C ASP A 302 -29.56 17.35 12.80
N ASN A 303 -28.34 16.82 12.91
CA ASN A 303 -27.34 17.32 13.85
C ASN A 303 -26.79 18.71 13.42
N PHE A 304 -26.62 18.94 12.12
CA PHE A 304 -26.09 20.17 11.53
C PHE A 304 -27.01 20.65 10.41
N PRO A 305 -28.15 21.27 10.72
CA PRO A 305 -29.02 21.91 9.73
C PRO A 305 -28.24 22.89 8.83
N LYS A 306 -28.78 23.20 7.65
CA LYS A 306 -28.10 24.01 6.63
C LYS A 306 -27.64 25.39 7.15
N ASP A 307 -28.35 25.95 8.09
CA ASP A 307 -28.16 27.26 8.72
C ASP A 307 -27.47 27.19 10.09
N SER A 308 -26.93 26.03 10.45
CA SER A 308 -26.14 25.87 11.68
C SER A 308 -24.97 26.83 11.75
N GLN A 309 -24.69 27.33 12.94
CA GLN A 309 -23.56 28.22 13.23
C GLN A 309 -22.57 27.55 14.17
N ASN A 310 -21.29 27.89 13.99
CA ASN A 310 -20.23 27.57 14.93
C ASN A 310 -20.31 28.49 16.17
N ASP A 311 -19.52 28.17 17.18
CA ASP A 311 -19.45 28.96 18.43
C ASP A 311 -18.97 30.41 18.20
N ASP A 312 -18.26 30.66 17.11
CA ASP A 312 -17.80 31.99 16.67
C ASP A 312 -18.84 32.76 15.85
N GLY A 313 -20.04 32.23 15.67
CA GLY A 313 -21.13 32.81 14.86
C GLY A 313 -20.97 32.62 13.34
N SER A 314 -19.91 32.00 12.87
CA SER A 314 -19.75 31.66 11.45
C SER A 314 -20.64 30.48 11.05
N LEU A 315 -21.06 30.44 9.77
CA LEU A 315 -21.82 29.30 9.26
C LEU A 315 -21.00 28.00 9.35
N PHE A 316 -21.60 26.95 9.89
CA PHE A 316 -20.98 25.62 9.98
C PHE A 316 -20.59 25.07 8.61
N TRP A 317 -21.51 25.18 7.64
CA TRP A 317 -21.28 24.79 6.25
C TRP A 317 -20.55 25.86 5.45
N SER A 318 -19.30 26.12 5.85
CA SER A 318 -18.42 27.13 5.26
C SER A 318 -16.96 26.64 5.29
N LYS A 319 -16.03 27.42 4.76
CA LYS A 319 -14.57 27.16 4.80
C LYS A 319 -14.17 25.73 4.37
N GLY A 320 -14.82 25.22 3.32
CA GLY A 320 -14.52 23.88 2.77
C GLY A 320 -15.55 22.80 3.15
N LYS A 321 -16.35 22.96 4.20
CA LYS A 321 -17.44 22.04 4.49
C LYS A 321 -18.63 22.34 3.59
N LYS A 322 -18.96 21.39 2.70
CA LYS A 322 -20.13 21.50 1.81
C LYS A 322 -21.33 20.80 2.46
N CYS A 323 -22.45 21.51 2.55
CA CYS A 323 -23.69 20.91 3.05
C CYS A 323 -24.14 19.80 2.10
N PRO A 324 -24.23 18.54 2.53
CA PRO A 324 -24.63 17.43 1.68
C PRO A 324 -26.12 17.47 1.38
N LYS A 325 -26.53 16.67 0.39
CA LYS A 325 -27.93 16.39 0.10
C LYS A 325 -28.11 14.89 0.12
N ALA A 326 -29.11 14.41 0.89
CA ALA A 326 -29.45 13.01 0.91
C ALA A 326 -29.89 12.54 -0.48
N PHE A 327 -29.40 11.39 -0.89
CA PHE A 327 -29.85 10.71 -2.10
C PHE A 327 -31.25 10.13 -1.86
N ASN A 328 -32.02 10.01 -2.95
CA ASN A 328 -33.16 9.11 -2.96
C ASN A 328 -32.76 7.87 -3.76
N PHE A 329 -33.10 6.70 -3.25
CA PHE A 329 -32.88 5.47 -4.01
C PHE A 329 -33.68 5.54 -5.30
N ASP A 330 -32.97 5.39 -6.43
CA ASP A 330 -33.55 5.31 -7.76
C ASP A 330 -32.68 4.38 -8.62
N VAL A 331 -33.26 3.26 -9.03
CA VAL A 331 -32.59 2.25 -9.87
C VAL A 331 -32.20 2.78 -11.25
N ASN A 332 -32.80 3.88 -11.71
CA ASN A 332 -32.46 4.52 -12.99
C ASN A 332 -31.35 5.57 -12.86
N ASN A 333 -30.98 5.94 -11.64
CA ASN A 333 -29.83 6.80 -11.42
C ASN A 333 -28.53 5.99 -11.55
N SER A 334 -27.66 6.37 -12.50
CA SER A 334 -26.42 5.62 -12.80
C SER A 334 -25.54 5.47 -11.55
N ASN A 335 -25.29 6.54 -10.80
CA ASN A 335 -24.44 6.49 -9.61
C ASN A 335 -24.96 5.52 -8.54
N CYS A 336 -26.28 5.49 -8.36
CA CYS A 336 -26.94 4.55 -7.45
C CYS A 336 -26.81 3.12 -7.95
N PHE A 337 -27.12 2.90 -9.21
CA PHE A 337 -27.11 1.58 -9.82
C PHE A 337 -25.70 1.00 -9.91
N ASP A 338 -24.71 1.77 -10.36
CA ASP A 338 -23.32 1.33 -10.52
C ASP A 338 -22.70 0.92 -9.17
N TYR A 339 -22.97 1.68 -8.10
CA TYR A 339 -22.54 1.30 -6.75
C TYR A 339 -23.13 -0.05 -6.32
N ILE A 340 -24.45 -0.20 -6.50
CA ILE A 340 -25.15 -1.43 -6.11
C ILE A 340 -24.68 -2.62 -6.93
N LEU A 341 -24.52 -2.45 -8.24
CA LEU A 341 -24.03 -3.46 -9.17
C LEU A 341 -22.63 -3.96 -8.74
N ALA A 342 -21.69 -3.02 -8.61
CA ALA A 342 -20.32 -3.34 -8.22
C ALA A 342 -20.25 -4.05 -6.87
N ARG A 343 -20.95 -3.54 -5.85
CA ARG A 343 -20.96 -4.14 -4.52
C ARG A 343 -21.66 -5.50 -4.50
N THR A 344 -22.68 -5.71 -5.33
CA THR A 344 -23.35 -7.03 -5.47
C THR A 344 -22.40 -8.07 -6.01
N HIS A 345 -21.64 -7.76 -7.08
CA HIS A 345 -20.63 -8.65 -7.62
C HIS A 345 -19.53 -8.98 -6.60
N LEU A 346 -18.99 -7.95 -5.94
CA LEU A 346 -17.97 -8.14 -4.91
C LEU A 346 -18.47 -9.06 -3.78
N LEU A 347 -19.68 -8.82 -3.30
CA LEU A 347 -20.27 -9.61 -2.21
C LEU A 347 -20.55 -11.05 -2.63
N ALA A 348 -21.02 -11.26 -3.86
CA ALA A 348 -21.24 -12.60 -4.42
C ALA A 348 -19.92 -13.38 -4.51
N ARG A 349 -18.85 -12.75 -5.04
CA ARG A 349 -17.51 -13.34 -5.10
C ARG A 349 -16.96 -13.67 -3.73
N CYS A 350 -17.02 -12.74 -2.78
CA CYS A 350 -16.58 -13.01 -1.40
C CYS A 350 -17.33 -14.20 -0.77
N CYS A 351 -18.59 -14.40 -1.15
CA CYS A 351 -19.41 -15.48 -0.66
C CYS A 351 -19.32 -16.76 -1.52
N ASN A 352 -18.40 -16.84 -2.50
CA ASN A 352 -18.31 -17.97 -3.44
C ASN A 352 -19.67 -18.36 -4.06
N LEU A 353 -20.45 -17.35 -4.44
CA LEU A 353 -21.73 -17.48 -5.14
C LEU A 353 -21.55 -17.19 -6.62
N ASP A 354 -22.47 -17.74 -7.43
CA ASP A 354 -22.56 -17.38 -8.84
C ASP A 354 -22.90 -15.89 -8.96
N ASP A 355 -22.03 -15.11 -9.59
CA ASP A 355 -22.17 -13.71 -9.88
C ASP A 355 -22.57 -13.41 -11.35
N ASN A 356 -23.00 -14.45 -12.06
CA ASN A 356 -23.40 -14.38 -13.47
C ASN A 356 -24.87 -13.93 -13.61
N PHE A 357 -25.14 -12.68 -13.29
CA PHE A 357 -26.43 -12.02 -13.51
C PHE A 357 -26.24 -10.78 -14.39
N SER A 358 -27.24 -10.46 -15.20
CA SER A 358 -27.22 -9.26 -16.06
C SER A 358 -27.68 -8.01 -15.30
N GLU A 359 -27.25 -6.85 -15.78
CA GLU A 359 -27.76 -5.56 -15.28
C GLU A 359 -29.29 -5.47 -15.38
N ALA A 360 -29.89 -6.07 -16.42
CA ALA A 360 -31.35 -6.07 -16.60
C ALA A 360 -32.05 -6.88 -15.49
N GLU A 361 -31.49 -8.04 -15.12
CA GLU A 361 -32.03 -8.87 -14.03
C GLU A 361 -31.90 -8.15 -12.68
N LEU A 362 -30.77 -7.50 -12.44
CA LEU A 362 -30.59 -6.69 -11.22
C LEU A 362 -31.58 -5.52 -11.17
N LYS A 363 -31.73 -4.78 -12.27
CA LYS A 363 -32.69 -3.68 -12.36
C LYS A 363 -34.12 -4.16 -12.11
N ASP A 364 -34.49 -5.30 -12.69
CA ASP A 364 -35.83 -5.87 -12.51
C ASP A 364 -36.07 -6.29 -11.06
N TYR A 365 -35.09 -6.93 -10.42
CA TYR A 365 -35.16 -7.29 -9.01
C TYR A 365 -35.29 -6.06 -8.09
N LEU A 366 -34.58 -4.98 -8.40
CA LEU A 366 -34.59 -3.76 -7.59
C LEU A 366 -35.83 -2.87 -7.77
N LYS A 367 -36.66 -3.08 -8.78
CA LYS A 367 -37.93 -2.34 -8.97
C LYS A 367 -38.88 -2.49 -7.79
N ASP A 368 -38.87 -3.67 -7.17
CA ASP A 368 -39.72 -3.99 -6.02
C ASP A 368 -39.10 -3.62 -4.68
N TYR A 369 -37.88 -3.09 -4.66
CA TYR A 369 -37.23 -2.67 -3.43
C TYR A 369 -37.96 -1.45 -2.83
N LYS A 370 -38.37 -1.60 -1.57
CA LYS A 370 -39.03 -0.53 -0.82
C LYS A 370 -38.05 -0.02 0.25
N GLN A 371 -37.54 1.19 0.01
CA GLN A 371 -36.74 1.88 1.02
C GLN A 371 -37.60 2.12 2.28
N LYS A 372 -37.06 1.69 3.43
CA LYS A 372 -37.69 1.97 4.73
C LYS A 372 -37.50 3.45 5.07
N GLU A 373 -38.52 4.06 5.65
CA GLU A 373 -38.42 5.40 6.18
C GLU A 373 -37.40 5.43 7.33
N TYR A 374 -36.47 6.37 7.28
CA TYR A 374 -35.45 6.51 8.31
C TYR A 374 -35.99 7.32 9.48
N VAL A 375 -35.87 6.76 10.67
CA VAL A 375 -36.23 7.45 11.93
C VAL A 375 -34.95 8.06 12.52
N ILE A 376 -34.94 9.38 12.66
CA ILE A 376 -33.81 10.13 13.26
C ILE A 376 -33.55 9.62 14.68
N LYS A 377 -32.30 9.25 14.94
CA LYS A 377 -31.89 8.75 16.26
C LYS A 377 -31.47 9.92 17.14
N LYS A 378 -32.03 9.97 18.34
CA LYS A 378 -31.66 10.97 19.37
C LYS A 378 -30.31 10.60 19.97
N ASN A 379 -29.49 11.61 20.33
CA ASN A 379 -28.18 11.44 20.96
C ASN A 379 -27.12 10.79 20.10
N VAL A 380 -27.20 10.90 18.77
CA VAL A 380 -26.09 10.59 17.87
C VAL A 380 -25.26 11.85 17.73
N ASN A 381 -24.01 11.79 18.16
CA ASN A 381 -23.05 12.88 17.98
C ASN A 381 -22.11 12.56 16.82
N PHE A 382 -21.89 13.52 15.96
CA PHE A 382 -20.83 13.46 14.94
C PHE A 382 -19.66 14.29 15.42
N ALA A 383 -18.47 13.70 15.47
CA ALA A 383 -17.26 14.42 15.78
C ALA A 383 -17.03 15.54 14.75
N LYS A 384 -16.80 16.77 15.22
CA LYS A 384 -16.52 17.96 14.40
C LYS A 384 -15.04 18.01 13.99
N ASP A 385 -14.19 17.39 14.80
CA ASP A 385 -12.74 17.26 14.62
C ASP A 385 -12.22 15.97 15.28
N ASP A 386 -10.95 15.66 15.03
CA ASP A 386 -10.34 14.41 15.52
C ASP A 386 -10.20 14.36 17.06
N SER A 387 -10.21 15.50 17.74
CA SER A 387 -10.14 15.54 19.21
C SER A 387 -11.44 15.08 19.88
N GLU A 388 -12.57 15.14 19.16
CA GLU A 388 -13.86 14.64 19.60
C GLU A 388 -14.02 13.15 19.33
N LEU A 389 -13.33 12.58 18.32
CA LEU A 389 -13.36 11.15 18.00
C LEU A 389 -12.87 10.28 19.16
N ASP A 390 -11.85 10.71 19.89
CA ASP A 390 -11.33 10.00 21.06
C ASP A 390 -12.32 9.96 22.23
N LYS A 391 -13.32 10.85 22.24
CA LYS A 391 -14.36 10.91 23.26
C LYS A 391 -15.56 10.03 22.94
N GLU A 392 -15.71 9.61 21.70
CA GLU A 392 -16.71 8.63 21.27
C GLU A 392 -16.34 7.22 21.78
N LYS A 393 -16.20 7.03 23.08
CA LYS A 393 -16.23 5.69 23.68
C LYS A 393 -17.64 5.16 23.53
N LYS A 394 -17.90 4.49 22.40
CA LYS A 394 -19.12 3.71 22.24
C LYS A 394 -19.18 2.74 23.41
N SER A 395 -20.26 2.82 24.19
CA SER A 395 -20.65 1.73 25.08
C SER A 395 -21.01 0.56 24.15
N PHE A 396 -20.09 -0.38 23.99
CA PHE A 396 -20.31 -1.56 23.17
C PHE A 396 -21.33 -2.44 23.89
N GLU A 397 -22.46 -2.76 23.22
CA GLU A 397 -23.29 -3.87 23.67
C GLU A 397 -22.48 -5.16 23.56
N GLU A 398 -22.46 -5.95 24.61
CA GLU A 398 -21.71 -7.20 24.63
C GLU A 398 -22.32 -8.21 23.67
N ILE A 399 -21.69 -8.43 22.51
CA ILE A 399 -22.13 -9.43 21.54
C ILE A 399 -21.65 -10.80 22.00
N VAL A 400 -22.60 -11.69 22.23
CA VAL A 400 -22.34 -13.11 22.52
C VAL A 400 -22.60 -13.93 21.26
N LEU A 401 -21.54 -14.53 20.72
CA LEU A 401 -21.66 -15.48 19.61
C LEU A 401 -22.04 -16.86 20.15
N PRO A 402 -22.96 -17.59 19.50
CA PRO A 402 -23.30 -18.96 19.89
C PRO A 402 -22.09 -19.89 19.87
N ASN A 403 -21.97 -20.77 20.86
CA ASN A 403 -20.85 -21.70 20.95
C ASN A 403 -20.84 -22.75 19.83
N ASP A 404 -22.00 -23.07 19.30
CA ASP A 404 -22.26 -24.03 18.22
C ASP A 404 -22.22 -23.37 16.82
N LEU A 405 -21.89 -22.08 16.72
CA LEU A 405 -21.78 -21.38 15.44
C LEU A 405 -20.70 -22.10 14.60
N ASN A 406 -21.15 -22.78 13.56
CA ASN A 406 -20.30 -23.50 12.64
C ASN A 406 -20.15 -22.74 11.32
N ILE A 407 -18.93 -22.56 10.88
CA ILE A 407 -18.61 -21.93 9.59
C ILE A 407 -18.23 -23.08 8.65
N SER A 408 -19.19 -23.51 7.86
CA SER A 408 -19.02 -24.60 6.90
C SER A 408 -18.47 -24.16 5.55
N LYS A 409 -18.37 -22.85 5.34
CA LYS A 409 -17.99 -22.22 4.08
C LYS A 409 -16.79 -21.33 4.28
N GLU A 410 -15.80 -21.44 3.42
CA GLU A 410 -14.70 -20.48 3.33
C GLU A 410 -15.14 -19.33 2.42
N TYR A 411 -14.85 -18.11 2.84
CA TYR A 411 -15.11 -16.87 2.10
C TYR A 411 -13.85 -16.44 1.37
N GLU A 412 -13.99 -15.72 0.26
CA GLU A 412 -12.87 -15.24 -0.53
C GLU A 412 -12.75 -13.70 -0.44
N PRO A 413 -12.02 -13.15 0.55
CA PRO A 413 -11.84 -11.72 0.66
C PRO A 413 -11.21 -11.15 -0.61
N GLN A 414 -11.76 -10.05 -1.12
CA GLN A 414 -11.22 -9.36 -2.30
C GLN A 414 -10.17 -8.35 -1.86
N TYR A 415 -9.11 -8.18 -2.66
CA TYR A 415 -8.00 -7.28 -2.37
C TYR A 415 -7.90 -6.22 -3.45
N PHE A 416 -7.61 -4.99 -3.01
CA PHE A 416 -7.26 -3.91 -3.91
C PHE A 416 -5.89 -4.20 -4.54
N GLU A 417 -5.79 -4.10 -5.86
CA GLU A 417 -4.49 -4.10 -6.52
C GLU A 417 -3.94 -2.68 -6.45
N LYS A 418 -2.70 -2.51 -5.96
CA LYS A 418 -2.11 -1.18 -5.72
C LYS A 418 -1.97 -0.31 -6.98
N ASP A 419 -2.08 -0.89 -8.17
CA ASP A 419 -1.97 -0.17 -9.44
C ASP A 419 -3.32 0.35 -9.97
N ASP A 420 -4.44 0.03 -9.31
CA ASP A 420 -5.75 0.59 -9.64
C ASP A 420 -5.96 2.01 -9.05
N GLU A 421 -4.92 2.62 -8.46
CA GLU A 421 -4.92 4.00 -7.96
C GLU A 421 -4.65 5.05 -9.06
N SER A 422 -4.68 4.68 -10.34
CA SER A 422 -4.46 5.59 -11.48
C SER A 422 -5.75 6.16 -12.04
#